data_48e84f1357b30b83d55699233d58c33a
#
_entry.id   48e84f1357b30b83d55699233d58c33a
#
_cell.length_a   1.000
_cell.length_b   1.000
_cell.length_c   1.000
_cell.angle_alpha   90.00
_cell.angle_beta   90.00
_cell.angle_gamma   90.00
#
_symmetry.space_group_name_H-M   'P 1'
#
loop_
_entity.id
_entity.type
_entity.pdbx_description
1 polymer ?
#
loop_
_entity_poly.entity_id
_entity_poly.type
_entity_poly.pdbx_seq_one_letter_code
_entity_poly.pdbx_strand_id
1 'polypeptide(L)'
;MHNAYRMKRSLLAAVLLAACTQPRFEHHRSGSTDWMTGSFLREHAQCRTVRPDGQPDAEAPCLIYYLPPMPDAPPQTALGRHFVQIEFSDRREVQIPLTADRRHQLSFQTGDGIAIQPQGNGWTRFRLAGEDGTHTVFDSDTQILDYLN
;
A
#
# COMPACT_ATOMS: atom_id res chain seq x y z
N MET A 1 8.64 -9.71 -55.81
CA MET A 1 9.71 -9.93 -54.80
C MET A 1 9.79 -8.84 -53.73
N HIS A 2 8.69 -8.39 -53.18
CA HIS A 2 8.74 -7.33 -52.15
C HIS A 2 7.80 -7.51 -50.93
N ASN A 3 7.46 -8.73 -50.52
CA ASN A 3 6.51 -8.95 -49.42
C ASN A 3 7.02 -9.74 -48.21
N ALA A 4 8.32 -9.86 -48.03
CA ALA A 4 8.86 -10.68 -46.92
C ALA A 4 9.39 -9.88 -45.69
N TYR A 5 9.36 -8.56 -45.71
CA TYR A 5 10.00 -7.75 -44.65
C TYR A 5 9.04 -7.03 -43.70
N ARG A 6 7.72 -7.14 -43.85
CA ARG A 6 6.76 -6.41 -42.99
C ARG A 6 6.22 -7.18 -41.76
N MET A 7 6.52 -8.45 -41.64
CA MET A 7 5.92 -9.29 -40.58
C MET A 7 6.73 -9.45 -39.29
N LYS A 8 7.97 -8.96 -39.26
CA LYS A 8 8.83 -9.16 -38.07
C LYS A 8 8.81 -8.04 -37.02
N ARG A 9 8.13 -6.91 -37.28
CA ARG A 9 8.10 -5.79 -36.32
C ARG A 9 6.93 -5.84 -35.32
N SER A 10 5.88 -6.56 -35.62
CA SER A 10 4.68 -6.59 -34.74
C SER A 10 4.77 -7.61 -33.60
N LEU A 11 5.63 -8.63 -33.72
CA LEU A 11 5.80 -9.63 -32.66
C LEU A 11 6.68 -9.16 -31.49
N LEU A 12 7.62 -8.24 -31.75
CA LEU A 12 8.48 -7.72 -30.68
C LEU A 12 7.75 -6.71 -29.75
N ALA A 13 6.76 -6.00 -30.27
CA ALA A 13 5.98 -5.04 -29.46
C ALA A 13 5.03 -5.73 -28.48
N ALA A 14 4.50 -6.89 -28.84
CA ALA A 14 3.58 -7.66 -27.99
C ALA A 14 4.29 -8.33 -26.79
N VAL A 15 5.57 -8.73 -26.96
CA VAL A 15 6.36 -9.38 -25.90
C VAL A 15 6.83 -8.36 -24.85
N LEU A 16 7.08 -7.11 -25.23
CA LEU A 16 7.48 -6.04 -24.29
C LEU A 16 6.33 -5.55 -23.41
N LEU A 17 5.08 -5.63 -23.87
CA LEU A 17 3.91 -5.26 -23.07
C LEU A 17 3.53 -6.31 -22.02
N ALA A 18 3.82 -7.58 -22.26
CA ALA A 18 3.54 -8.67 -21.32
C ALA A 18 4.53 -8.70 -20.14
N ALA A 19 5.74 -8.09 -20.26
CA ALA A 19 6.76 -8.09 -19.23
C ALA A 19 6.59 -6.98 -18.16
N CYS A 20 5.61 -6.06 -18.31
CA CYS A 20 5.45 -4.87 -17.46
C CYS A 20 4.23 -4.93 -16.51
N THR A 21 3.47 -6.02 -16.49
CA THR A 21 2.32 -6.15 -15.58
C THR A 21 2.74 -6.86 -14.30
N GLN A 22 3.10 -6.07 -13.28
CA GLN A 22 3.22 -6.60 -11.93
C GLN A 22 1.84 -6.88 -11.34
N PRO A 23 1.65 -8.01 -10.64
CA PRO A 23 0.42 -8.22 -9.90
C PRO A 23 0.28 -7.15 -8.83
N ARG A 24 -0.96 -6.69 -8.61
CA ARG A 24 -1.24 -5.69 -7.58
C ARG A 24 -0.91 -6.20 -6.18
N PHE A 25 -1.25 -7.45 -5.90
CA PHE A 25 -1.03 -8.07 -4.61
C PHE A 25 -0.04 -9.22 -4.69
N GLU A 26 0.85 -9.29 -3.73
CA GLU A 26 1.84 -10.35 -3.59
C GLU A 26 1.86 -10.87 -2.15
N HIS A 27 1.79 -12.19 -2.00
CA HIS A 27 1.98 -12.85 -0.72
C HIS A 27 3.44 -13.24 -0.55
N HIS A 28 4.01 -12.83 0.58
CA HIS A 28 5.36 -13.17 0.95
C HIS A 28 5.35 -14.04 2.21
N ARG A 29 6.17 -15.08 2.19
CA ARG A 29 6.52 -15.87 3.38
C ARG A 29 7.97 -15.58 3.70
N SER A 30 8.21 -14.96 4.84
CA SER A 30 9.55 -14.77 5.34
C SER A 30 10.03 -16.08 5.96
N GLY A 31 11.13 -16.63 5.42
CA GLY A 31 11.84 -17.77 6.01
C GLY A 31 13.04 -17.35 6.85
N SER A 32 13.26 -16.05 7.02
CA SER A 32 14.45 -15.50 7.67
C SER A 32 14.17 -15.03 9.10
N THR A 33 15.24 -14.83 9.84
CA THR A 33 15.27 -14.28 11.20
C THR A 33 14.91 -12.79 11.29
N ASP A 34 14.39 -12.19 10.24
CA ASP A 34 13.90 -10.83 10.23
C ASP A 34 12.69 -10.69 11.16
N TRP A 35 12.55 -9.50 11.75
CA TRP A 35 11.42 -9.13 12.58
C TRP A 35 10.04 -9.30 11.88
N MET A 36 10.02 -9.40 10.57
CA MET A 36 8.88 -9.79 9.74
C MET A 36 8.77 -11.30 9.56
N THR A 37 9.05 -12.08 10.60
CA THR A 37 8.87 -13.54 10.56
C THR A 37 7.40 -13.87 10.40
N GLY A 38 7.04 -14.40 9.26
CA GLY A 38 5.68 -14.78 8.94
C GLY A 38 5.29 -14.44 7.51
N SER A 39 4.05 -14.67 7.17
CA SER A 39 3.50 -14.25 5.89
C SER A 39 2.96 -12.82 5.99
N PHE A 40 3.31 -11.99 5.04
CA PHE A 40 2.75 -10.66 4.88
C PHE A 40 2.20 -10.48 3.46
N LEU A 41 1.27 -9.57 3.33
CA LEU A 41 0.70 -9.16 2.05
C LEU A 41 1.30 -7.82 1.63
N ARG A 42 1.71 -7.73 0.37
CA ARG A 42 2.19 -6.49 -0.24
C ARG A 42 1.29 -6.09 -1.40
N GLU A 43 0.94 -4.82 -1.44
CA GLU A 43 0.19 -4.21 -2.55
C GLU A 43 1.07 -3.21 -3.28
N HIS A 44 1.09 -3.28 -4.62
CA HIS A 44 1.62 -2.24 -5.50
C HIS A 44 0.51 -1.23 -5.78
N ALA A 45 0.60 -0.07 -5.16
CA ALA A 45 -0.41 0.99 -5.22
C ALA A 45 0.17 2.28 -5.80
N GLN A 46 -0.69 3.27 -5.99
CA GLN A 46 -0.31 4.65 -6.28
C GLN A 46 -0.60 5.52 -5.06
N CYS A 47 0.30 6.45 -4.82
CA CYS A 47 0.16 7.44 -3.76
C CYS A 47 0.44 8.84 -4.31
N ARG A 48 -0.12 9.85 -3.65
CA ARG A 48 0.19 11.26 -3.93
C ARG A 48 0.16 12.03 -2.63
N THR A 49 1.19 12.82 -2.38
CA THR A 49 1.22 13.72 -1.24
C THR A 49 0.24 14.86 -1.47
N VAL A 50 -0.42 15.31 -0.41
CA VAL A 50 -1.32 16.46 -0.44
C VAL A 50 -0.64 17.65 0.23
N ARG A 51 -0.53 18.76 -0.49
CA ARG A 51 0.07 19.99 0.00
C ARG A 51 -0.84 20.68 1.03
N PRO A 52 -0.31 21.63 1.83
CA PRO A 52 -1.12 22.37 2.81
C PRO A 52 -2.30 23.14 2.19
N ASP A 53 -2.24 23.51 0.91
CA ASP A 53 -3.34 24.15 0.17
C ASP A 53 -4.44 23.15 -0.25
N GLY A 54 -4.29 21.87 0.08
CA GLY A 54 -5.24 20.81 -0.25
C GLY A 54 -5.08 20.21 -1.65
N GLN A 55 -4.11 20.69 -2.44
CA GLN A 55 -3.85 20.18 -3.79
C GLN A 55 -2.91 18.99 -3.75
N PRO A 56 -3.22 17.89 -4.45
CA PRO A 56 -2.33 16.75 -4.53
C PRO A 56 -1.16 17.01 -5.46
N ASP A 57 -0.02 16.45 -5.11
CA ASP A 57 1.13 16.35 -6.00
C ASP A 57 0.92 15.24 -7.05
N ALA A 58 1.90 15.07 -7.94
CA ALA A 58 1.87 14.00 -8.93
C ALA A 58 1.80 12.61 -8.27
N GLU A 59 1.08 11.71 -8.90
CA GLU A 59 1.03 10.30 -8.49
C GLU A 59 2.40 9.66 -8.65
N ALA A 60 2.73 8.80 -7.68
CA ALA A 60 3.95 7.99 -7.69
C ALA A 60 3.65 6.59 -7.13
N PRO A 61 4.37 5.57 -7.58
CA PRO A 61 4.25 4.23 -7.02
C PRO A 61 4.55 4.23 -5.53
N CYS A 62 3.78 3.47 -4.77
CA CYS A 62 4.05 3.18 -3.37
C CYS A 62 3.81 1.69 -3.08
N LEU A 63 4.45 1.20 -2.02
CA LEU A 63 4.26 -0.16 -1.53
C LEU A 63 3.48 -0.12 -0.24
N ILE A 64 2.47 -0.96 -0.15
CA ILE A 64 1.63 -1.07 1.03
C ILE A 64 1.73 -2.49 1.56
N TYR A 65 2.14 -2.61 2.81
CA TYR A 65 2.33 -3.87 3.49
C TYR A 65 1.25 -4.05 4.54
N TYR A 66 0.59 -5.19 4.52
CA TYR A 66 -0.19 -5.65 5.66
C TYR A 66 0.68 -6.52 6.55
N LEU A 67 0.77 -6.14 7.81
CA LEU A 67 1.55 -6.84 8.82
C LEU A 67 0.60 -7.35 9.91
N PRO A 68 0.42 -8.67 10.01
CA PRO A 68 -0.37 -9.26 11.07
C PRO A 68 0.34 -9.13 12.42
N PRO A 69 -0.39 -9.22 13.55
CA PRO A 69 0.23 -9.21 14.87
C PRO A 69 1.17 -10.41 15.03
N MET A 70 2.30 -10.17 15.70
CA MET A 70 3.20 -11.27 16.08
C MET A 70 2.56 -12.11 17.19
N PRO A 71 2.57 -13.46 17.08
CA PRO A 71 1.86 -14.35 18.00
C PRO A 71 2.22 -14.16 19.48
N ASP A 72 3.49 -13.85 19.76
CA ASP A 72 4.01 -13.76 21.15
C ASP A 72 4.14 -12.32 21.66
N ALA A 73 3.75 -11.32 20.83
CA ALA A 73 3.82 -9.94 21.25
C ALA A 73 2.60 -9.52 22.08
N PRO A 74 2.78 -8.72 23.14
CA PRO A 74 1.66 -8.19 23.91
C PRO A 74 0.72 -7.35 23.02
N PRO A 75 -0.62 -7.53 23.14
CA PRO A 75 -1.58 -6.82 22.27
C PRO A 75 -1.52 -5.30 22.32
N GLN A 76 -1.01 -4.73 23.41
CA GLN A 76 -0.85 -3.29 23.58
C GLN A 76 0.36 -2.71 22.85
N THR A 77 1.27 -3.56 22.37
CA THR A 77 2.46 -3.12 21.60
C THR A 77 2.15 -3.03 20.11
N ALA A 78 2.96 -2.27 19.37
CA ALA A 78 2.82 -2.17 17.93
C ALA A 78 2.94 -3.53 17.24
N LEU A 79 3.84 -4.40 17.70
CA LEU A 79 4.05 -5.75 17.16
C LEU A 79 2.89 -6.71 17.48
N GLY A 80 2.08 -6.43 18.48
CA GLY A 80 0.90 -7.20 18.87
C GLY A 80 -0.39 -6.77 18.16
N ARG A 81 -0.31 -5.85 17.22
CA ARG A 81 -1.47 -5.31 16.50
C ARG A 81 -1.35 -5.55 15.00
N HIS A 82 -2.50 -5.57 14.34
CA HIS A 82 -2.55 -5.44 12.88
C HIS A 82 -2.18 -4.02 12.49
N PHE A 83 -1.37 -3.85 11.47
CA PHE A 83 -1.11 -2.53 10.89
C PHE A 83 -0.77 -2.60 9.41
N VAL A 84 -0.97 -1.48 8.75
CA VAL A 84 -0.55 -1.26 7.38
C VAL A 84 0.64 -0.31 7.40
N GLN A 85 1.71 -0.71 6.71
CA GLN A 85 2.87 0.15 6.47
C GLN A 85 2.84 0.61 5.02
N ILE A 86 3.01 1.91 4.82
CA ILE A 86 3.08 2.51 3.48
C ILE A 86 4.49 3.05 3.29
N GLU A 87 5.14 2.58 2.24
CA GLU A 87 6.46 3.01 1.81
C GLU A 87 6.31 3.83 0.53
N PHE A 88 6.64 5.12 0.62
CA PHE A 88 6.61 6.02 -0.52
C PHE A 88 7.86 5.89 -1.38
N SER A 89 7.78 6.33 -2.62
CA SER A 89 8.91 6.30 -3.57
C SER A 89 10.13 7.13 -3.13
N ASP A 90 9.93 8.11 -2.26
CA ASP A 90 11.01 8.92 -1.64
C ASP A 90 11.57 8.30 -0.35
N ARG A 91 11.25 7.05 -0.06
CA ARG A 91 11.66 6.26 1.11
C ARG A 91 11.04 6.71 2.45
N ARG A 92 10.12 7.66 2.47
CA ARG A 92 9.32 7.90 3.68
C ARG A 92 8.42 6.71 3.95
N GLU A 93 8.19 6.44 5.21
CA GLU A 93 7.31 5.37 5.67
C GLU A 93 6.29 5.92 6.66
N VAL A 94 5.09 5.39 6.60
CA VAL A 94 4.06 5.64 7.61
C VAL A 94 3.42 4.30 8.01
N GLN A 95 2.97 4.22 9.25
CA GLN A 95 2.27 3.07 9.78
C GLN A 95 0.89 3.48 10.24
N ILE A 96 -0.12 2.73 9.86
CA ILE A 96 -1.50 2.97 10.23
C ILE A 96 -2.04 1.71 10.91
N PRO A 97 -2.45 1.80 12.18
CA PRO A 97 -3.00 0.66 12.89
C PRO A 97 -4.35 0.27 12.31
N LEU A 98 -4.63 -1.02 12.37
CA LEU A 98 -5.91 -1.61 12.02
C LEU A 98 -6.63 -2.08 13.27
N THR A 99 -7.96 -2.02 13.23
CA THR A 99 -8.85 -2.66 14.20
C THR A 99 -9.52 -3.85 13.57
N ALA A 100 -9.73 -4.91 14.35
CA ALA A 100 -10.54 -6.05 13.97
C ALA A 100 -11.85 -6.02 14.74
N ASP A 101 -12.97 -6.21 14.05
CA ASP A 101 -14.28 -6.36 14.69
C ASP A 101 -14.50 -7.80 15.18
N ARG A 102 -15.70 -8.08 15.73
CA ARG A 102 -16.07 -9.42 16.22
C ARG A 102 -16.11 -10.50 15.13
N ARG A 103 -16.17 -10.10 13.86
CA ARG A 103 -16.17 -10.99 12.70
C ARG A 103 -14.78 -11.09 12.06
N HIS A 104 -13.76 -10.54 12.73
CA HIS A 104 -12.39 -10.45 12.24
C HIS A 104 -12.24 -9.60 10.95
N GLN A 105 -13.21 -8.74 10.65
CA GLN A 105 -13.06 -7.77 9.58
C GLN A 105 -12.14 -6.64 10.02
N LEU A 106 -11.18 -6.32 9.17
CA LEU A 106 -10.19 -5.28 9.42
C LEU A 106 -10.66 -3.94 8.87
N SER A 107 -10.39 -2.90 9.63
CA SER A 107 -10.60 -1.52 9.22
C SER A 107 -9.47 -0.63 9.71
N PHE A 108 -9.23 0.49 9.05
CA PHE A 108 -8.28 1.47 9.57
C PHE A 108 -8.79 2.04 10.89
N GLN A 109 -7.91 2.06 11.87
CA GLN A 109 -8.20 2.76 13.12
C GLN A 109 -8.22 4.27 12.86
N THR A 110 -9.32 4.91 13.20
CA THR A 110 -9.48 6.37 13.16
C THR A 110 -9.51 6.94 14.57
N GLY A 111 -9.28 8.24 14.70
CA GLY A 111 -9.07 8.90 15.99
C GLY A 111 -7.59 8.96 16.35
N ASP A 112 -7.23 9.56 17.48
CA ASP A 112 -5.84 9.73 17.95
C ASP A 112 -4.90 10.33 16.89
N GLY A 113 -5.37 11.35 16.18
CA GLY A 113 -4.60 12.00 15.13
C GLY A 113 -4.65 11.32 13.77
N ILE A 114 -5.51 10.33 13.58
CA ILE A 114 -5.68 9.63 12.32
C ILE A 114 -7.08 9.91 11.77
N ALA A 115 -7.15 10.51 10.58
CA ALA A 115 -8.39 10.72 9.84
C ALA A 115 -8.28 10.11 8.44
N ILE A 116 -9.31 9.41 8.00
CA ILE A 116 -9.35 8.69 6.74
C ILE A 116 -10.67 9.00 6.03
N GLN A 117 -10.58 9.48 4.78
CA GLN A 117 -11.73 9.91 4.01
C GLN A 117 -11.68 9.41 2.57
N PRO A 118 -12.74 8.76 2.07
CA PRO A 118 -12.87 8.47 0.65
C PRO A 118 -12.87 9.77 -0.17
N GLN A 119 -12.16 9.77 -1.31
CA GLN A 119 -12.08 10.91 -2.22
C GLN A 119 -12.83 10.68 -3.53
N GLY A 120 -13.44 9.50 -3.71
CA GLY A 120 -14.02 9.06 -4.97
C GLY A 120 -12.98 8.44 -5.93
N ASN A 121 -13.48 7.78 -6.97
CA ASN A 121 -12.65 7.11 -7.99
C ASN A 121 -11.61 6.12 -7.43
N GLY A 122 -11.89 5.49 -6.28
CA GLY A 122 -10.99 4.53 -5.64
C GLY A 122 -9.85 5.16 -4.83
N TRP A 123 -9.80 6.47 -4.68
CA TRP A 123 -8.81 7.17 -3.86
C TRP A 123 -9.30 7.37 -2.43
N THR A 124 -8.39 7.21 -1.49
CA THR A 124 -8.63 7.45 -0.06
C THR A 124 -7.61 8.44 0.47
N ARG A 125 -8.06 9.45 1.19
CA ARG A 125 -7.20 10.44 1.85
C ARG A 125 -6.91 10.03 3.28
N PHE A 126 -5.63 10.04 3.61
CA PHE A 126 -5.10 9.78 4.93
C PHE A 126 -4.50 11.07 5.50
N ARG A 127 -4.85 11.39 6.72
CA ARG A 127 -4.23 12.47 7.49
C ARG A 127 -3.70 11.90 8.79
N LEU A 128 -2.41 12.02 8.99
CA LEU A 128 -1.71 11.49 10.15
C LEU A 128 -1.04 12.65 10.91
N ALA A 129 -1.38 12.80 12.19
CA ALA A 129 -0.70 13.77 13.06
C ALA A 129 0.66 13.21 13.52
N GLY A 130 1.72 14.00 13.36
CA GLY A 130 3.02 13.72 13.92
C GLY A 130 3.13 14.20 15.37
N GLU A 131 4.13 13.70 16.08
CA GLU A 131 4.41 14.08 17.48
C GLU A 131 4.76 15.57 17.64
N ASP A 132 5.31 16.19 16.61
CA ASP A 132 5.69 17.60 16.56
C ASP A 132 4.54 18.55 16.18
N GLY A 133 3.31 18.04 16.05
CA GLY A 133 2.14 18.82 15.64
C GLY A 133 2.02 19.00 14.12
N THR A 134 2.94 18.47 13.32
CA THR A 134 2.81 18.44 11.86
C THR A 134 1.84 17.35 11.43
N HIS A 135 1.29 17.49 10.23
CA HIS A 135 0.40 16.51 9.63
C HIS A 135 1.01 15.99 8.33
N THR A 136 1.01 14.67 8.19
CA THR A 136 1.26 14.02 6.90
C THR A 136 -0.09 13.76 6.25
N VAL A 137 -0.32 14.33 5.06
CA VAL A 137 -1.55 14.13 4.29
C VAL A 137 -1.19 13.55 2.94
N PHE A 138 -1.81 12.44 2.58
CA PHE A 138 -1.60 11.80 1.30
C PHE A 138 -2.85 11.06 0.85
N ASP A 139 -2.96 10.85 -0.45
CA ASP A 139 -3.97 9.98 -1.04
C ASP A 139 -3.33 8.69 -1.52
N SER A 140 -4.07 7.59 -1.42
CA SER A 140 -3.69 6.30 -2.00
C SER A 140 -4.90 5.63 -2.64
N ASP A 141 -4.66 4.88 -3.69
CA ASP A 141 -5.64 4.02 -4.33
C ASP A 141 -5.66 2.60 -3.74
N THR A 142 -5.15 2.45 -2.52
CA THR A 142 -5.04 1.15 -1.85
C THR A 142 -6.39 0.43 -1.77
N GLN A 143 -6.35 -0.86 -2.05
CA GLN A 143 -7.47 -1.80 -1.91
C GLN A 143 -7.16 -2.91 -0.92
N ILE A 144 -6.14 -2.71 -0.06
CA ILE A 144 -5.64 -3.77 0.82
C ILE A 144 -6.71 -4.29 1.77
N LEU A 145 -7.54 -3.40 2.32
CA LEU A 145 -8.62 -3.83 3.24
C LEU A 145 -9.71 -4.63 2.53
N ASP A 146 -10.06 -4.25 1.31
CA ASP A 146 -11.05 -4.99 0.50
C ASP A 146 -10.52 -6.38 0.16
N TYR A 147 -9.22 -6.49 -0.06
CA TYR A 147 -8.58 -7.77 -0.36
C TYR A 147 -8.47 -8.68 0.88
N LEU A 148 -8.27 -8.10 2.07
CA LEU A 148 -8.14 -8.84 3.33
C LEU A 148 -9.49 -9.30 3.90
N ASN A 149 -10.57 -8.58 3.61
CA ASN A 149 -11.92 -8.83 4.10
C ASN A 149 -12.75 -9.64 3.11
#